data_1a98adfd3d4aa83f96c316e03c41e40c
#
_entry.id   1a98adfd3d4aa83f96c316e03c41e40c
#
_cell.length_a   1.000
_cell.length_b   1.000
_cell.length_c   1.000
_cell.angle_alpha   90.00
_cell.angle_beta   90.00
_cell.angle_gamma   90.00
#
_symmetry.space_group_name_H-M   'P 1'
#
loop_
_entity.id
_entity.type
_entity.pdbx_description
1 polymer ?
#
loop_
_entity_poly.entity_id
_entity_poly.type
_entity_poly.pdbx_seq_one_letter_code
_entity_poly.pdbx_strand_id
1 'polypeptide(L)'
;MGTKMFTYLYKITVDIEELEGEALCALMDEVWEQVRSGSLKHLCIIIYTASQLQTLRTWLENHEEATGCVEWMMKAELAFNDRHGINEPATIIMNAEDIPAGNLPHAGNSSVSWIFRVHTEDELETVSSLIDRYELQHYKIEPVYDNTNLPFFEEQVFLEKEDIFSKPVSMQEIMRNQVLNTHKFGKLFVSSNGDVRAGSVLEAPIGNLHAENIRRLVHKEMTEGKSWLHIRNQKPCCDCIYQWLCPSPSDYESVIGRPNLCHIEE
;
A
#
# COMPACT_ATOMS: atom_id res chain seq x y z
N MET A 1 10.17 5.73 29.42
CA MET A 1 9.10 6.22 28.50
C MET A 1 9.29 5.83 27.04
N GLY A 2 10.22 4.91 26.72
CA GLY A 2 10.63 4.66 25.33
C GLY A 2 9.83 3.65 24.50
N THR A 3 9.00 2.82 25.10
CA THR A 3 8.43 1.62 24.44
C THR A 3 7.04 1.81 23.83
N LYS A 4 6.31 2.82 24.21
CA LYS A 4 4.91 3.00 23.78
C LYS A 4 4.71 3.67 22.41
N MET A 5 5.71 4.35 21.86
CA MET A 5 5.56 5.11 20.62
C MET A 5 5.60 4.25 19.35
N PHE A 6 6.24 3.08 19.40
CA PHE A 6 6.30 2.16 18.25
C PHE A 6 5.05 1.31 18.06
N THR A 7 4.10 1.32 18.98
CA THR A 7 2.85 0.56 18.87
C THR A 7 1.93 1.01 17.74
N TYR A 8 2.18 2.18 17.14
CA TYR A 8 1.36 2.72 16.06
C TYR A 8 1.90 2.38 14.66
N LEU A 9 3.20 2.15 14.52
CA LEU A 9 3.81 1.83 13.25
C LEU A 9 3.71 0.32 13.01
N TYR A 10 2.91 -0.09 12.02
CA TYR A 10 2.74 -1.52 11.72
C TYR A 10 3.22 -1.91 10.32
N LYS A 11 3.32 -0.96 9.37
CA LYS A 11 3.79 -1.20 8.01
C LYS A 11 4.77 -0.14 7.56
N ILE A 12 5.88 -0.58 6.95
CA ILE A 12 6.77 0.28 6.17
C ILE A 12 6.83 -0.29 4.77
N THR A 13 6.70 0.57 3.78
CA THR A 13 7.00 0.25 2.39
C THR A 13 8.29 0.96 2.01
N VAL A 14 9.29 0.21 1.54
CA VAL A 14 10.57 0.74 1.07
C VAL A 14 10.62 0.61 -0.44
N ASP A 15 10.77 1.73 -1.09
CA ASP A 15 11.01 1.82 -2.53
C ASP A 15 12.51 1.90 -2.77
N ILE A 16 13.03 0.88 -3.44
CA ILE A 16 14.46 0.74 -3.72
C ILE A 16 14.81 1.05 -5.18
N GLU A 17 13.94 1.82 -5.87
CA GLU A 17 14.20 2.26 -7.23
C GLU A 17 15.61 2.87 -7.35
N GLU A 18 16.36 2.49 -8.37
CA GLU A 18 17.75 2.92 -8.63
C GLU A 18 18.82 2.44 -7.63
N LEU A 19 18.46 1.75 -6.55
CA LEU A 19 19.44 1.22 -5.60
C LEU A 19 19.90 -0.19 -5.96
N GLU A 20 21.21 -0.42 -5.89
CA GLU A 20 21.83 -1.72 -6.14
C GLU A 20 22.94 -2.01 -5.12
N GLY A 21 23.26 -3.28 -4.92
CA GLY A 21 24.41 -3.75 -4.15
C GLY A 21 24.52 -3.14 -2.75
N GLU A 22 25.65 -2.52 -2.45
CA GLU A 22 25.95 -1.97 -1.11
C GLU A 22 25.00 -0.83 -0.71
N ALA A 23 24.59 0.03 -1.65
CA ALA A 23 23.70 1.14 -1.34
C ALA A 23 22.29 0.65 -0.94
N LEU A 24 21.81 -0.41 -1.60
CA LEU A 24 20.58 -1.07 -1.24
C LEU A 24 20.65 -1.68 0.16
N CYS A 25 21.72 -2.45 0.44
CA CYS A 25 21.93 -3.04 1.76
C CYS A 25 22.01 -1.96 2.85
N ALA A 26 22.71 -0.85 2.61
CA ALA A 26 22.85 0.24 3.56
C ALA A 26 21.48 0.86 3.93
N LEU A 27 20.59 1.12 2.95
CA LEU A 27 19.26 1.62 3.23
C LEU A 27 18.43 0.59 4.03
N MET A 28 18.51 -0.69 3.66
CA MET A 28 17.77 -1.75 4.35
C MET A 28 18.27 -1.92 5.80
N ASP A 29 19.57 -1.87 6.04
CA ASP A 29 20.17 -1.91 7.37
C ASP A 29 19.71 -0.71 8.22
N GLU A 30 19.71 0.49 7.63
CA GLU A 30 19.28 1.71 8.31
C GLU A 30 17.80 1.63 8.72
N VAL A 31 16.93 1.15 7.83
CA VAL A 31 15.50 0.93 8.13
C VAL A 31 15.36 -0.14 9.21
N TRP A 32 15.99 -1.31 9.03
CA TRP A 32 15.83 -2.44 9.91
C TRP A 32 16.31 -2.16 11.34
N GLU A 33 17.48 -1.58 11.50
CA GLU A 33 18.02 -1.20 12.82
C GLU A 33 17.08 -0.30 13.63
N GLN A 34 16.32 0.56 12.94
CA GLN A 34 15.39 1.47 13.60
C GLN A 34 14.07 0.80 14.00
N VAL A 35 13.67 -0.30 13.35
CA VAL A 35 12.33 -0.90 13.54
C VAL A 35 12.34 -2.30 14.15
N ARG A 36 13.47 -3.04 14.12
CA ARG A 36 13.57 -4.43 14.61
C ARG A 36 13.13 -4.63 16.07
N SER A 37 13.25 -3.61 16.90
CA SER A 37 12.84 -3.65 18.30
C SER A 37 11.38 -3.23 18.54
N GLY A 38 10.66 -2.91 17.47
CA GLY A 38 9.30 -2.36 17.51
C GLY A 38 8.21 -3.39 17.28
N SER A 39 7.02 -2.90 16.98
CA SER A 39 5.83 -3.69 16.67
C SER A 39 5.57 -3.81 15.16
N LEU A 40 6.59 -3.57 14.33
CA LEU A 40 6.46 -3.66 12.88
C LEU A 40 6.01 -5.08 12.49
N LYS A 41 4.95 -5.16 11.68
CA LYS A 41 4.42 -6.44 11.19
C LYS A 41 4.69 -6.66 9.72
N HIS A 42 4.83 -5.57 8.96
CA HIS A 42 4.95 -5.63 7.52
C HIS A 42 6.06 -4.68 7.06
N LEU A 43 7.14 -5.26 6.54
CA LEU A 43 8.22 -4.57 5.83
C LEU A 43 8.10 -4.94 4.35
N CYS A 44 7.39 -4.09 3.61
CA CYS A 44 7.14 -4.29 2.20
C CYS A 44 8.27 -3.63 1.38
N ILE A 45 8.90 -4.37 0.46
CA ILE A 45 10.02 -3.88 -0.35
C ILE A 45 9.59 -3.93 -1.82
N ILE A 46 9.66 -2.78 -2.51
CA ILE A 46 9.32 -2.69 -3.93
C ILE A 46 10.57 -2.99 -4.75
N ILE A 47 10.54 -4.10 -5.50
CA ILE A 47 11.66 -4.68 -6.23
C ILE A 47 11.46 -4.47 -7.72
N TYR A 48 12.47 -3.95 -8.40
CA TYR A 48 12.44 -3.59 -9.82
C TYR A 48 13.31 -4.50 -10.69
N THR A 49 14.40 -5.08 -10.14
CA THR A 49 15.37 -5.86 -10.90
C THR A 49 15.68 -7.21 -10.26
N ALA A 50 16.15 -8.17 -11.07
CA ALA A 50 16.59 -9.46 -10.57
C ALA A 50 17.85 -9.34 -9.69
N SER A 51 18.69 -8.34 -9.93
CA SER A 51 19.87 -8.03 -9.12
C SER A 51 19.46 -7.61 -7.71
N GLN A 52 18.48 -6.70 -7.60
CA GLN A 52 17.92 -6.28 -6.31
C GLN A 52 17.35 -7.46 -5.55
N LEU A 53 16.56 -8.32 -6.23
CA LEU A 53 15.97 -9.51 -5.62
C LEU A 53 17.04 -10.45 -5.05
N GLN A 54 18.12 -10.69 -5.79
CA GLN A 54 19.22 -11.53 -5.33
C GLN A 54 19.97 -10.90 -4.15
N THR A 55 20.21 -9.59 -4.20
CA THR A 55 20.84 -8.84 -3.09
C THR A 55 20.00 -8.92 -1.82
N LEU A 56 18.67 -8.74 -1.94
CA LEU A 56 17.75 -8.82 -0.81
C LEU A 56 17.65 -10.23 -0.22
N ARG A 57 17.70 -11.28 -1.03
CA ARG A 57 17.76 -12.65 -0.54
C ARG A 57 19.01 -12.88 0.32
N THR A 58 20.18 -12.42 -0.15
CA THR A 58 21.41 -12.47 0.64
C THR A 58 21.31 -11.61 1.91
N TRP A 59 20.67 -10.44 1.82
CA TRP A 59 20.42 -9.60 2.98
C TRP A 59 19.55 -10.31 4.02
N LEU A 60 18.48 -10.99 3.61
CA LEU A 60 17.61 -11.78 4.50
C LEU A 60 18.34 -12.95 5.17
N GLU A 61 19.24 -13.62 4.46
CA GLU A 61 20.09 -14.69 5.05
C GLU A 61 20.93 -14.17 6.22
N ASN A 62 21.33 -12.89 6.19
CA ASN A 62 22.07 -12.24 7.27
C ASN A 62 21.18 -11.60 8.35
N HIS A 63 19.85 -11.52 8.10
CA HIS A 63 18.86 -10.90 8.98
C HIS A 63 17.64 -11.82 9.16
N GLU A 64 17.88 -13.04 9.65
CA GLU A 64 16.85 -14.08 9.79
C GLU A 64 15.61 -13.61 10.57
N GLU A 65 15.79 -12.71 11.55
CA GLU A 65 14.70 -12.13 12.32
C GLU A 65 13.76 -11.22 11.51
N ALA A 66 14.20 -10.73 10.34
CA ALA A 66 13.37 -9.94 9.44
C ALA A 66 12.40 -10.80 8.62
N THR A 67 12.70 -12.08 8.42
CA THR A 67 11.95 -12.99 7.53
C THR A 67 10.46 -13.06 7.89
N GLY A 68 10.12 -12.93 9.17
CA GLY A 68 8.73 -13.00 9.65
C GLY A 68 7.87 -11.78 9.31
N CYS A 69 8.47 -10.67 8.85
CA CYS A 69 7.74 -9.44 8.55
C CYS A 69 8.01 -8.89 7.13
N VAL A 70 8.98 -9.43 6.41
CA VAL A 70 9.29 -9.00 5.04
C VAL A 70 8.24 -9.50 4.07
N GLU A 71 7.76 -8.58 3.23
CA GLU A 71 6.87 -8.84 2.11
C GLU A 71 7.48 -8.23 0.84
N TRP A 72 7.54 -8.99 -0.23
CA TRP A 72 8.07 -8.52 -1.49
C TRP A 72 6.95 -8.01 -2.38
N MET A 73 7.18 -6.87 -3.02
CA MET A 73 6.30 -6.32 -4.03
C MET A 73 7.07 -6.19 -5.34
N MET A 74 6.65 -6.86 -6.39
CA MET A 74 7.38 -6.92 -7.65
C MET A 74 6.46 -6.92 -8.86
N LYS A 75 6.97 -6.48 -10.00
CA LYS A 75 6.26 -6.58 -11.28
C LYS A 75 6.14 -8.04 -11.73
N ALA A 76 5.07 -8.36 -12.45
CA ALA A 76 4.79 -9.69 -12.94
C ALA A 76 5.94 -10.29 -13.76
N GLU A 77 6.57 -9.50 -14.63
CA GLU A 77 7.70 -9.93 -15.46
C GLU A 77 8.88 -10.45 -14.62
N LEU A 78 9.19 -9.76 -13.52
CA LEU A 78 10.25 -10.17 -12.62
C LEU A 78 9.90 -11.48 -11.92
N ALA A 79 8.67 -11.56 -11.38
CA ALA A 79 8.19 -12.74 -10.67
C ALA A 79 8.12 -13.98 -11.58
N PHE A 80 7.75 -13.82 -12.84
CA PHE A 80 7.64 -14.93 -13.80
C PHE A 80 8.99 -15.47 -14.25
N ASN A 81 10.02 -14.62 -14.25
CA ASN A 81 11.39 -14.98 -14.62
C ASN A 81 12.23 -15.48 -13.44
N ASP A 82 11.71 -15.44 -12.22
CA ASP A 82 12.44 -15.90 -11.04
C ASP A 82 12.56 -17.44 -11.04
N ARG A 83 13.79 -17.91 -11.32
CA ARG A 83 14.11 -19.35 -11.40
C ARG A 83 14.14 -20.06 -10.05
N HIS A 84 14.27 -19.31 -8.96
CA HIS A 84 14.34 -19.85 -7.60
C HIS A 84 12.97 -20.04 -6.97
N GLY A 85 11.93 -19.51 -7.61
CA GLY A 85 10.57 -19.49 -7.08
C GLY A 85 10.40 -18.45 -5.96
N ILE A 86 9.14 -18.18 -5.65
CA ILE A 86 8.76 -17.23 -4.60
C ILE A 86 8.43 -18.05 -3.35
N ASN A 87 9.32 -18.01 -2.36
CA ASN A 87 9.16 -18.71 -1.09
C ASN A 87 8.74 -17.77 0.04
N GLU A 88 9.00 -16.49 -0.10
CA GLU A 88 8.64 -15.44 0.83
C GLU A 88 7.25 -14.87 0.48
N PRO A 89 6.54 -14.28 1.44
CA PRO A 89 5.29 -13.55 1.15
C PRO A 89 5.53 -12.47 0.10
N ALA A 90 4.82 -12.56 -1.01
CA ALA A 90 5.02 -11.66 -2.14
C ALA A 90 3.70 -11.11 -2.68
N THR A 91 3.73 -9.84 -3.10
CA THR A 91 2.67 -9.21 -3.87
C THR A 91 3.15 -8.97 -5.29
N ILE A 92 2.49 -9.59 -6.26
CA ILE A 92 2.81 -9.40 -7.67
C ILE A 92 1.89 -8.32 -8.23
N ILE A 93 2.49 -7.26 -8.81
CA ILE A 93 1.77 -6.19 -9.48
C ILE A 93 1.74 -6.50 -10.97
N MET A 94 0.53 -6.55 -11.53
CA MET A 94 0.28 -6.82 -12.94
C MET A 94 -0.66 -5.77 -13.52
N ASN A 95 -0.27 -5.16 -14.64
CA ASN A 95 -1.22 -4.37 -15.41
C ASN A 95 -2.07 -5.31 -16.28
N ALA A 96 -3.27 -4.90 -16.64
CA ALA A 96 -4.17 -5.73 -17.44
C ALA A 96 -3.56 -6.12 -18.81
N GLU A 97 -2.75 -5.23 -19.40
CA GLU A 97 -2.02 -5.47 -20.66
C GLU A 97 -0.90 -6.52 -20.55
N ASP A 98 -0.38 -6.77 -19.34
CA ASP A 98 0.72 -7.70 -19.08
C ASP A 98 0.21 -9.14 -18.81
N ILE A 99 -1.10 -9.38 -18.90
CA ILE A 99 -1.71 -10.69 -18.64
C ILE A 99 -1.21 -11.71 -19.67
N PRO A 100 -0.57 -12.81 -19.24
CA PRO A 100 -0.04 -13.78 -20.17
C PRO A 100 -1.18 -14.55 -20.88
N ALA A 101 -1.02 -14.80 -22.18
CA ALA A 101 -1.96 -15.61 -22.94
C ALA A 101 -2.01 -17.09 -22.51
N GLY A 102 -1.03 -17.53 -21.71
CA GLY A 102 -0.89 -18.89 -21.21
C GLY A 102 -1.29 -19.05 -19.74
N ASN A 103 -0.55 -19.89 -19.02
CA ASN A 103 -0.77 -20.10 -17.59
C ASN A 103 -0.27 -18.92 -16.78
N LEU A 104 -1.00 -18.57 -15.72
CA LEU A 104 -0.58 -17.59 -14.73
C LEU A 104 0.37 -18.28 -13.73
N PRO A 105 1.69 -17.97 -13.76
CA PRO A 105 2.63 -18.53 -12.80
C PRO A 105 2.25 -18.14 -11.37
N HIS A 106 2.57 -19.01 -10.41
CA HIS A 106 2.29 -18.79 -8.98
C HIS A 106 0.81 -18.66 -8.57
N ALA A 107 -0.16 -18.87 -9.46
CA ALA A 107 -1.60 -18.75 -9.14
C ALA A 107 -2.04 -19.65 -7.97
N GLY A 108 -1.43 -20.85 -7.82
CA GLY A 108 -1.70 -21.77 -6.72
C GLY A 108 -0.84 -21.55 -5.46
N ASN A 109 0.02 -20.54 -5.43
CA ASN A 109 0.88 -20.27 -4.27
C ASN A 109 0.16 -19.38 -3.26
N SER A 110 -0.20 -19.93 -2.10
CA SER A 110 -0.91 -19.22 -1.03
C SER A 110 -0.10 -18.07 -0.38
N SER A 111 1.22 -18.03 -0.58
CA SER A 111 2.09 -16.94 -0.12
C SER A 111 2.13 -15.77 -1.11
N VAL A 112 1.48 -15.91 -2.27
CA VAL A 112 1.45 -14.86 -3.31
C VAL A 112 0.11 -14.17 -3.30
N SER A 113 0.15 -12.85 -3.23
CA SER A 113 -1.00 -11.96 -3.44
C SER A 113 -0.85 -11.23 -4.77
N TRP A 114 -1.96 -10.85 -5.37
CA TRP A 114 -1.99 -10.18 -6.66
C TRP A 114 -2.57 -8.78 -6.55
N ILE A 115 -1.95 -7.80 -7.23
CA ILE A 115 -2.55 -6.48 -7.48
C ILE A 115 -2.68 -6.34 -8.98
N PHE A 116 -3.91 -6.31 -9.46
CA PHE A 116 -4.22 -6.05 -10.86
C PHE A 116 -4.56 -4.59 -11.04
N ARG A 117 -3.79 -3.90 -11.88
CA ARG A 117 -4.02 -2.49 -12.22
C ARG A 117 -4.86 -2.39 -13.47
N VAL A 118 -5.93 -1.60 -13.39
CA VAL A 118 -6.92 -1.43 -14.46
C VAL A 118 -7.23 0.05 -14.69
N HIS A 119 -7.42 0.44 -15.96
CA HIS A 119 -7.73 1.81 -16.35
C HIS A 119 -9.12 1.93 -17.01
N THR A 120 -9.66 0.81 -17.49
CA THR A 120 -10.90 0.75 -18.26
C THR A 120 -11.81 -0.39 -17.83
N GLU A 121 -13.07 -0.34 -18.25
CA GLU A 121 -14.05 -1.41 -18.01
C GLU A 121 -13.64 -2.73 -18.69
N ASP A 122 -13.17 -2.68 -19.93
CA ASP A 122 -12.71 -3.87 -20.67
C ASP A 122 -11.54 -4.58 -19.95
N GLU A 123 -10.64 -3.79 -19.36
CA GLU A 123 -9.55 -4.34 -18.54
C GLU A 123 -10.06 -4.95 -17.24
N LEU A 124 -11.06 -4.34 -16.61
CA LEU A 124 -11.69 -4.87 -15.40
C LEU A 124 -12.39 -6.20 -15.68
N GLU A 125 -13.12 -6.33 -16.79
CA GLU A 125 -13.74 -7.59 -17.22
C GLU A 125 -12.68 -8.68 -17.50
N THR A 126 -11.58 -8.30 -18.18
CA THR A 126 -10.46 -9.20 -18.47
C THR A 126 -9.84 -9.74 -17.18
N VAL A 127 -9.55 -8.86 -16.23
CA VAL A 127 -8.99 -9.23 -14.92
C VAL A 127 -9.97 -10.10 -14.13
N SER A 128 -11.26 -9.78 -14.12
CA SER A 128 -12.30 -10.54 -13.44
C SER A 128 -12.38 -11.97 -13.99
N SER A 129 -12.36 -12.11 -15.31
CA SER A 129 -12.33 -13.43 -15.98
C SER A 129 -11.07 -14.24 -15.63
N LEU A 130 -9.93 -13.57 -15.45
CA LEU A 130 -8.68 -14.20 -15.04
C LEU A 130 -8.77 -14.71 -13.58
N ILE A 131 -9.28 -13.89 -12.68
CA ILE A 131 -9.46 -14.22 -11.27
C ILE A 131 -10.34 -15.48 -11.14
N ASP A 132 -11.46 -15.51 -11.85
CA ASP A 132 -12.38 -16.65 -11.85
C ASP A 132 -11.74 -17.90 -12.45
N ARG A 133 -11.03 -17.76 -13.59
CA ARG A 133 -10.37 -18.86 -14.28
C ARG A 133 -9.33 -19.56 -13.41
N TYR A 134 -8.58 -18.82 -12.60
CA TYR A 134 -7.51 -19.35 -11.74
C TYR A 134 -7.93 -19.49 -10.28
N GLU A 135 -9.19 -19.19 -9.94
CA GLU A 135 -9.74 -19.26 -8.58
C GLU A 135 -8.85 -18.53 -7.56
N LEU A 136 -8.36 -17.33 -7.92
CA LEU A 136 -7.41 -16.59 -7.09
C LEU A 136 -8.06 -16.18 -5.76
N GLN A 137 -7.42 -16.54 -4.64
CA GLN A 137 -7.93 -16.26 -3.29
C GLN A 137 -7.41 -14.94 -2.71
N HIS A 138 -6.20 -14.53 -3.09
CA HIS A 138 -5.52 -13.35 -2.55
C HIS A 138 -5.24 -12.35 -3.67
N TYR A 139 -6.19 -11.46 -3.92
CA TYR A 139 -6.05 -10.43 -4.93
C TYR A 139 -6.66 -9.10 -4.52
N LYS A 140 -6.23 -8.05 -5.19
CA LYS A 140 -6.81 -6.71 -5.16
C LYS A 140 -6.86 -6.19 -6.60
N ILE A 141 -8.00 -5.63 -6.99
CA ILE A 141 -8.08 -4.82 -8.20
C ILE A 141 -7.83 -3.37 -7.80
N GLU A 142 -6.92 -2.72 -8.50
CA GLU A 142 -6.50 -1.35 -8.23
C GLU A 142 -6.74 -0.48 -9.46
N PRO A 143 -7.84 0.28 -9.49
CA PRO A 143 -8.09 1.27 -10.53
C PRO A 143 -6.95 2.30 -10.58
N VAL A 144 -6.46 2.64 -11.76
CA VAL A 144 -5.40 3.64 -11.94
C VAL A 144 -5.97 4.85 -12.66
N TYR A 145 -5.95 6.01 -11.99
CA TYR A 145 -6.41 7.26 -12.57
C TYR A 145 -5.34 7.90 -13.45
N ASP A 146 -5.68 8.19 -14.70
CA ASP A 146 -4.76 8.74 -15.71
C ASP A 146 -5.13 10.15 -16.20
N ASN A 147 -6.07 10.83 -15.53
CA ASN A 147 -6.68 12.12 -15.89
C ASN A 147 -7.63 12.07 -17.10
N THR A 148 -7.81 10.94 -17.76
CA THR A 148 -8.71 10.79 -18.92
C THR A 148 -9.88 9.85 -18.62
N ASN A 149 -9.74 8.95 -17.67
CA ASN A 149 -10.67 7.88 -17.34
C ASN A 149 -11.61 8.20 -16.15
N LEU A 150 -11.92 9.46 -15.92
CA LEU A 150 -12.84 9.85 -14.85
C LEU A 150 -14.21 9.14 -14.92
N PRO A 151 -14.84 8.93 -16.10
CA PRO A 151 -16.10 8.18 -16.18
C PRO A 151 -16.00 6.75 -15.63
N PHE A 152 -14.89 6.04 -15.90
CA PHE A 152 -14.62 4.72 -15.32
C PHE A 152 -14.53 4.79 -13.79
N PHE A 153 -13.87 5.83 -13.25
CA PHE A 153 -13.81 6.04 -11.80
C PHE A 153 -15.17 6.38 -11.18
N GLU A 154 -15.98 7.19 -11.87
CA GLU A 154 -17.32 7.52 -11.41
C GLU A 154 -18.20 6.26 -11.34
N GLU A 155 -18.06 5.32 -12.25
CA GLU A 155 -18.83 4.09 -12.26
C GLU A 155 -18.32 3.02 -11.30
N GLN A 156 -16.98 2.84 -11.19
CA GLN A 156 -16.38 1.69 -10.50
C GLN A 156 -15.78 2.01 -9.12
N VAL A 157 -15.53 3.28 -8.82
CA VAL A 157 -14.81 3.68 -7.59
C VAL A 157 -15.63 4.60 -6.69
N PHE A 158 -16.51 5.41 -7.28
CA PHE A 158 -17.34 6.31 -6.47
C PHE A 158 -18.36 5.51 -5.68
N LEU A 159 -18.47 5.83 -4.40
CA LEU A 159 -19.34 5.13 -3.47
C LEU A 159 -20.82 5.43 -3.75
N GLU A 160 -21.57 4.37 -3.89
CA GLU A 160 -23.03 4.41 -3.80
C GLU A 160 -23.49 4.24 -2.34
N LYS A 161 -24.74 4.54 -2.09
CA LYS A 161 -25.33 4.34 -0.75
C LYS A 161 -25.29 2.88 -0.32
N GLU A 162 -25.49 1.98 -1.25
CA GLU A 162 -25.48 0.54 -1.08
C GLU A 162 -24.08 0.04 -0.62
N ASP A 163 -23.02 0.64 -1.11
CA ASP A 163 -21.64 0.30 -0.73
C ASP A 163 -21.38 0.58 0.75
N ILE A 164 -21.90 1.70 1.27
CA ILE A 164 -21.74 2.06 2.68
C ILE A 164 -22.39 1.01 3.59
N PHE A 165 -23.47 0.40 3.15
CA PHE A 165 -24.22 -0.60 3.91
C PHE A 165 -23.90 -2.05 3.50
N SER A 166 -23.03 -2.25 2.52
CA SER A 166 -22.67 -3.60 2.03
C SER A 166 -22.08 -4.49 3.12
N LYS A 167 -21.42 -3.88 4.11
CA LYS A 167 -20.89 -4.54 5.30
C LYS A 167 -21.29 -3.79 6.57
N PRO A 168 -21.66 -4.50 7.65
CA PRO A 168 -21.90 -3.86 8.92
C PRO A 168 -20.67 -3.12 9.43
N VAL A 169 -20.75 -1.81 9.64
CA VAL A 169 -19.67 -1.01 10.23
C VAL A 169 -19.73 -1.14 11.74
N SER A 170 -18.66 -1.62 12.35
CA SER A 170 -18.57 -1.75 13.80
C SER A 170 -18.44 -0.39 14.50
N MET A 171 -18.88 -0.31 15.76
CA MET A 171 -18.69 0.90 16.58
C MET A 171 -17.21 1.30 16.66
N GLN A 172 -16.31 0.32 16.68
CA GLN A 172 -14.87 0.56 16.70
C GLN A 172 -14.37 1.24 15.43
N GLU A 173 -14.88 0.84 14.27
CA GLU A 173 -14.56 1.47 12.97
C GLU A 173 -15.10 2.89 12.92
N ILE A 174 -16.34 3.11 13.34
CA ILE A 174 -16.92 4.46 13.44
C ILE A 174 -16.05 5.37 14.30
N MET A 175 -15.63 4.91 15.49
CA MET A 175 -14.75 5.69 16.36
C MET A 175 -13.37 5.93 15.73
N ARG A 176 -12.83 4.98 14.99
CA ARG A 176 -11.56 5.17 14.26
C ARG A 176 -11.69 6.23 13.17
N ASN A 177 -12.75 6.15 12.37
CA ASN A 177 -13.00 7.12 11.29
C ASN A 177 -13.15 8.56 11.79
N GLN A 178 -13.56 8.76 13.06
CA GLN A 178 -13.66 10.07 13.69
C GLN A 178 -12.30 10.69 14.08
N VAL A 179 -11.25 9.89 14.24
CA VAL A 179 -10.01 10.36 14.86
C VAL A 179 -8.76 10.11 14.03
N LEU A 180 -8.80 9.19 13.06
CA LEU A 180 -7.65 8.84 12.24
C LEU A 180 -8.05 8.35 10.84
N ASN A 181 -7.11 8.46 9.91
CA ASN A 181 -7.26 7.90 8.57
C ASN A 181 -6.91 6.41 8.60
N THR A 182 -7.92 5.54 8.44
CA THR A 182 -7.76 4.09 8.52
C THR A 182 -6.97 3.49 7.35
N HIS A 183 -6.82 4.21 6.24
CA HIS A 183 -6.00 3.80 5.10
C HIS A 183 -4.51 4.08 5.32
N LYS A 184 -4.18 5.18 6.01
CA LYS A 184 -2.81 5.71 6.13
C LYS A 184 -2.19 5.50 7.50
N PHE A 185 -2.98 5.50 8.57
CA PHE A 185 -2.49 5.45 9.94
C PHE A 185 -1.58 4.23 10.20
N GLY A 186 -0.40 4.52 10.76
CA GLY A 186 0.59 3.49 11.09
C GLY A 186 1.39 2.96 9.89
N LYS A 187 1.30 3.60 8.73
CA LYS A 187 2.06 3.26 7.53
C LYS A 187 3.07 4.35 7.21
N LEU A 188 4.27 3.95 6.82
CA LEU A 188 5.28 4.83 6.25
C LEU A 188 5.72 4.33 4.89
N PHE A 189 6.08 5.26 4.03
CA PHE A 189 6.72 5.02 2.74
C PHE A 189 8.11 5.64 2.77
N VAL A 190 9.13 4.86 2.42
CA VAL A 190 10.53 5.27 2.38
C VAL A 190 11.01 5.18 0.94
N SER A 191 11.46 6.29 0.36
CA SER A 191 12.02 6.32 -1.00
C SER A 191 13.50 5.94 -0.98
N SER A 192 14.05 5.60 -2.14
CA SER A 192 15.46 5.23 -2.34
C SER A 192 16.47 6.30 -1.86
N ASN A 193 16.07 7.58 -1.86
CA ASN A 193 16.88 8.69 -1.34
C ASN A 193 16.73 8.93 0.18
N GLY A 194 16.03 8.03 0.89
CA GLY A 194 15.77 8.13 2.33
C GLY A 194 14.62 9.05 2.74
N ASP A 195 13.89 9.66 1.80
CA ASP A 195 12.72 10.46 2.13
C ASP A 195 11.60 9.60 2.69
N VAL A 196 11.00 10.03 3.79
CA VAL A 196 9.92 9.34 4.48
C VAL A 196 8.61 10.11 4.31
N ARG A 197 7.56 9.40 3.93
CA ARG A 197 6.20 9.91 3.75
C ARG A 197 5.21 9.14 4.62
N ALA A 198 4.13 9.78 5.02
CA ALA A 198 3.10 9.16 5.85
C ALA A 198 2.00 8.54 4.96
N GLY A 199 2.08 7.24 4.74
CA GLY A 199 1.07 6.47 4.00
C GLY A 199 1.48 6.08 2.60
N SER A 200 1.63 6.99 1.66
CA SER A 200 1.91 6.68 0.25
C SER A 200 2.96 7.59 -0.38
N VAL A 201 3.39 7.21 -1.59
CA VAL A 201 4.32 8.00 -2.42
C VAL A 201 3.76 9.37 -2.82
N LEU A 202 2.44 9.53 -2.84
CA LEU A 202 1.77 10.77 -3.23
C LEU A 202 1.80 11.86 -2.15
N GLU A 203 2.12 11.49 -0.90
CA GLU A 203 2.22 12.43 0.20
C GLU A 203 3.54 13.23 0.16
N ALA A 204 3.52 14.43 0.71
CA ALA A 204 4.75 15.19 0.89
C ALA A 204 5.67 14.51 1.93
N PRO A 205 7.01 14.56 1.77
CA PRO A 205 7.92 14.02 2.77
C PRO A 205 7.76 14.70 4.14
N ILE A 206 7.71 13.91 5.19
CA ILE A 206 7.71 14.37 6.58
C ILE A 206 9.13 14.59 7.11
N GLY A 207 10.12 13.99 6.46
CA GLY A 207 11.55 14.12 6.72
C GLY A 207 12.36 13.09 5.97
N ASN A 208 13.64 12.91 6.37
CA ASN A 208 14.57 12.01 5.70
C ASN A 208 15.30 11.14 6.74
N LEU A 209 15.49 9.84 6.47
CA LEU A 209 16.12 8.88 7.38
C LEU A 209 17.56 9.24 7.73
N HIS A 210 18.34 9.75 6.76
CA HIS A 210 19.72 10.12 6.98
C HIS A 210 19.89 11.34 7.92
N ALA A 211 18.80 12.09 8.17
CA ALA A 211 18.79 13.26 9.04
C ALA A 211 18.07 13.02 10.37
N GLU A 212 17.04 12.19 10.36
CA GLU A 212 16.15 11.98 11.50
C GLU A 212 15.77 10.50 11.65
N ASN A 213 15.66 10.01 12.87
CA ASN A 213 15.21 8.64 13.08
C ASN A 213 13.68 8.50 12.90
N ILE A 214 13.23 7.28 12.56
CA ILE A 214 11.81 6.95 12.32
C ILE A 214 10.93 7.36 13.51
N ARG A 215 11.40 7.21 14.75
CA ARG A 215 10.63 7.60 15.94
C ARG A 215 10.28 9.08 15.93
N ARG A 216 11.23 9.93 15.55
CA ARG A 216 11.03 11.39 15.46
C ARG A 216 10.05 11.74 14.34
N LEU A 217 10.18 11.06 13.18
CA LEU A 217 9.28 11.22 12.04
C LEU A 217 7.85 10.79 12.38
N VAL A 218 7.67 9.66 13.05
CA VAL A 218 6.35 9.23 13.57
C VAL A 218 5.78 10.24 14.55
N HIS A 219 6.60 10.79 15.46
CA HIS A 219 6.14 11.83 16.39
C HIS A 219 5.69 13.08 15.65
N LYS A 220 6.46 13.51 14.66
CA LYS A 220 6.14 14.67 13.82
C LYS A 220 4.81 14.46 13.08
N GLU A 221 4.60 13.29 12.47
CA GLU A 221 3.33 12.97 11.83
C GLU A 221 2.15 12.97 12.81
N MET A 222 2.33 12.44 14.03
CA MET A 222 1.29 12.41 15.06
C MET A 222 0.96 13.79 15.65
N THR A 223 1.87 14.76 15.61
CA THR A 223 1.69 16.08 16.23
C THR A 223 1.41 17.19 15.24
N GLU A 224 1.97 17.09 14.05
CA GLU A 224 1.90 18.10 12.99
C GLU A 224 1.26 17.52 11.72
N GLY A 225 1.04 16.18 11.71
CA GLY A 225 0.75 15.42 10.54
C GLY A 225 -0.61 15.71 9.93
N LYS A 226 -0.64 15.57 8.62
CA LYS A 226 -1.80 15.85 7.79
C LYS A 226 -2.38 14.59 7.15
N SER A 227 -1.62 13.48 7.14
CA SER A 227 -2.00 12.27 6.43
C SER A 227 -2.66 11.25 7.35
N TRP A 228 -2.04 10.92 8.48
CA TRP A 228 -2.59 9.95 9.42
C TRP A 228 -3.86 10.41 10.14
N LEU A 229 -4.04 11.74 10.26
CA LEU A 229 -5.19 12.37 10.90
C LEU A 229 -6.14 13.05 9.90
N HIS A 230 -5.97 12.79 8.60
CA HIS A 230 -6.87 13.28 7.56
C HIS A 230 -8.17 12.47 7.56
N ILE A 231 -9.21 13.03 8.10
CA ILE A 231 -10.54 12.42 8.22
C ILE A 231 -11.58 13.19 7.39
N ARG A 232 -12.80 12.64 7.25
CA ARG A 232 -13.91 13.27 6.49
C ARG A 232 -14.57 14.43 7.26
N ASN A 233 -13.78 15.45 7.65
CA ASN A 233 -14.26 16.62 8.40
C ASN A 233 -14.40 17.89 7.53
N GLN A 234 -14.28 17.76 6.21
CA GLN A 234 -14.46 18.84 5.25
C GLN A 234 -15.78 18.67 4.48
N LYS A 235 -16.30 19.78 3.93
CA LYS A 235 -17.48 19.73 3.05
C LYS A 235 -17.18 18.95 1.77
N PRO A 236 -18.17 18.18 1.26
CA PRO A 236 -19.55 18.02 1.78
C PRO A 236 -19.67 17.02 2.93
N CYS A 237 -18.63 16.18 3.18
CA CYS A 237 -18.72 15.05 4.10
C CYS A 237 -19.04 15.43 5.56
N CYS A 238 -18.60 16.61 6.03
CA CYS A 238 -18.86 17.02 7.41
C CYS A 238 -20.36 17.28 7.70
N ASP A 239 -21.17 17.51 6.67
CA ASP A 239 -22.61 17.74 6.79
C ASP A 239 -23.41 16.46 6.44
N CYS A 240 -22.74 15.41 5.97
CA CYS A 240 -23.37 14.15 5.54
C CYS A 240 -23.70 13.24 6.72
N ILE A 241 -24.90 12.67 6.73
CA ILE A 241 -25.35 11.73 7.78
C ILE A 241 -24.54 10.41 7.80
N TYR A 242 -23.86 10.08 6.71
CA TYR A 242 -23.03 8.88 6.56
C TYR A 242 -21.56 9.13 6.85
N GLN A 243 -21.18 10.34 7.25
CA GLN A 243 -19.79 10.78 7.41
C GLN A 243 -18.85 9.74 8.03
N TRP A 244 -19.26 9.15 9.14
CA TRP A 244 -18.42 8.22 9.92
C TRP A 244 -18.63 6.75 9.56
N LEU A 245 -19.61 6.46 8.70
CA LEU A 245 -19.83 5.14 8.13
C LEU A 245 -18.98 4.93 6.87
N CYS A 246 -18.66 6.02 6.16
CA CYS A 246 -17.80 5.98 4.99
C CYS A 246 -16.36 5.64 5.37
N PRO A 247 -15.60 4.96 4.48
CA PRO A 247 -14.17 4.78 4.64
C PRO A 247 -13.45 6.12 4.71
N SER A 248 -12.27 6.15 5.35
CA SER A 248 -11.43 7.36 5.40
C SER A 248 -11.05 7.83 3.99
N PRO A 249 -10.71 9.13 3.81
CA PRO A 249 -10.23 9.63 2.52
C PRO A 249 -9.05 8.80 2.01
N SER A 250 -9.10 8.42 0.74
CA SER A 250 -8.05 7.68 0.02
C SER A 250 -7.11 8.62 -0.75
N ASP A 251 -6.12 8.06 -1.41
CA ASP A 251 -5.26 8.84 -2.30
C ASP A 251 -5.98 9.28 -3.57
N TYR A 252 -7.05 8.59 -3.98
CA TYR A 252 -7.82 8.96 -5.17
C TYR A 252 -8.49 10.33 -5.05
N GLU A 253 -9.01 10.71 -3.87
CA GLU A 253 -9.55 12.05 -3.64
C GLU A 253 -8.49 13.13 -3.92
N SER A 254 -7.24 12.88 -3.50
CA SER A 254 -6.14 13.82 -3.73
C SER A 254 -5.73 13.90 -5.19
N VAL A 255 -5.67 12.77 -5.90
CA VAL A 255 -5.24 12.70 -7.32
C VAL A 255 -6.32 13.27 -8.24
N ILE A 256 -7.58 12.96 -7.98
CA ILE A 256 -8.72 13.47 -8.77
C ILE A 256 -9.02 14.94 -8.42
N GLY A 257 -8.56 15.41 -7.24
CA GLY A 257 -8.79 16.78 -6.77
C GLY A 257 -10.22 17.02 -6.28
N ARG A 258 -10.90 15.98 -5.80
CA ARG A 258 -12.24 16.06 -5.22
C ARG A 258 -12.19 15.74 -3.72
N PRO A 259 -12.97 16.42 -2.87
CA PRO A 259 -12.99 16.17 -1.41
C PRO A 259 -13.70 14.84 -1.04
N ASN A 260 -14.45 14.27 -1.95
CA ASN A 260 -15.16 13.02 -1.82
C ASN A 260 -15.34 12.33 -3.18
N LEU A 261 -15.42 11.02 -3.16
CA LEU A 261 -15.74 10.20 -4.32
C LEU A 261 -17.01 9.40 -4.00
N CYS A 262 -18.17 10.02 -4.19
CA CYS A 262 -19.48 9.38 -3.99
C CYS A 262 -20.57 10.05 -4.83
N HIS A 263 -21.65 9.29 -5.10
CA HIS A 263 -22.87 9.73 -5.79
C HIS A 263 -23.99 10.11 -4.82
N ILE A 264 -23.72 10.19 -3.53
CA ILE A 264 -24.73 10.47 -2.51
C ILE A 264 -25.07 11.96 -2.59
N GLU A 265 -26.27 12.25 -3.02
CA GLU A 265 -26.88 13.58 -2.93
C GLU A 265 -27.44 13.79 -1.52
N GLU A 266 -27.26 15.00 -0.96
CA GLU A 266 -27.82 15.42 0.34
C GLU A 266 -29.32 15.65 0.28
#